data_09536c484dc31342cd602174b197ee7b
#
_entry.id   09536c484dc31342cd602174b197ee7b
#
_cell.length_a   1.000
_cell.length_b   1.000
_cell.length_c   1.000
_cell.angle_alpha   90.00
_cell.angle_beta   90.00
_cell.angle_gamma   90.00
#
_symmetry.space_group_name_H-M   'P 1'
#
loop_
_entity.id
_entity.type
_entity.pdbx_description
1 polymer ?
#
loop_
_entity_poly.entity_id
_entity_poly.type
_entity_poly.pdbx_seq_one_letter_code
_entity_poly.pdbx_strand_id
1 'polypeptide(L)'
;MNAHIHKKPLVKGRFAPSPTGRMHLGNVFAAIVSWLSAKVQGGYWLLRIEDLDPQRSHAEYAEMLMDDLLWLGLEWDEGPRVGGPNGPYWQSQRGDFYEKALQELCQRGLVYPCTCTRADIMATQAPHESDGRVVYKGTCRPADSICWESVLAGDKNRDERQYGMEEDKICLHQPAALRLMVPPQPLAEVYCVDRHYGEVSENLASHCGDFIVRRRDGAWAYQLAVVVDDAYMGVTEVVRGRDLLLSAPQQMYVARLLGFNPPAFAHIPLLVNAQGQRLSKRDLSLDMGTLRARYSPEQLLGKLALLTGMAADDTPLTARELLQGFSWERIPHEDIVCPQNHIV
;
A
#
# COMPACT_ATOMS: atom_id res chain seq x y z
N MET A 1 -41.18 -17.01 -8.82
CA MET A 1 -39.71 -17.14 -8.98
C MET A 1 -39.10 -15.78 -8.64
N ASN A 2 -38.67 -15.59 -7.39
CA ASN A 2 -37.98 -14.37 -6.99
C ASN A 2 -36.52 -14.51 -7.37
N ALA A 3 -36.12 -13.83 -8.44
CA ALA A 3 -34.71 -13.66 -8.76
C ALA A 3 -34.07 -12.83 -7.65
N HIS A 4 -33.29 -13.46 -6.77
CA HIS A 4 -32.39 -12.74 -5.89
C HIS A 4 -31.35 -12.04 -6.77
N ILE A 5 -31.56 -10.76 -7.05
CA ILE A 5 -30.55 -9.89 -7.62
C ILE A 5 -29.48 -9.78 -6.53
N HIS A 6 -28.42 -10.58 -6.63
CA HIS A 6 -27.21 -10.37 -5.84
C HIS A 6 -26.67 -8.99 -6.23
N LYS A 7 -27.01 -7.96 -5.44
CA LYS A 7 -26.31 -6.67 -5.55
C LYS A 7 -24.82 -6.93 -5.35
N LYS A 8 -24.03 -6.71 -6.41
CA LYS A 8 -22.57 -6.75 -6.33
C LYS A 8 -22.15 -5.85 -5.15
N PRO A 9 -21.30 -6.33 -4.23
CA PRO A 9 -20.86 -5.48 -3.12
C PRO A 9 -20.29 -4.18 -3.67
N LEU A 10 -20.65 -3.09 -3.02
CA LEU A 10 -20.24 -1.75 -3.45
C LEU A 10 -18.72 -1.64 -3.31
N VAL A 11 -18.05 -1.23 -4.38
CA VAL A 11 -16.60 -1.04 -4.37
C VAL A 11 -16.23 0.14 -3.47
N LYS A 12 -15.25 -0.05 -2.60
CA LYS A 12 -14.60 1.01 -1.85
C LYS A 12 -13.12 1.02 -2.20
N GLY A 13 -12.75 1.93 -3.10
CA GLY A 13 -11.36 2.22 -3.42
C GLY A 13 -10.74 3.19 -2.41
N ARG A 14 -9.42 3.34 -2.42
CA ARG A 14 -8.76 4.33 -1.57
C ARG A 14 -7.55 4.96 -2.26
N PHE A 15 -7.26 6.22 -1.91
CA PHE A 15 -5.96 6.84 -2.09
C PHE A 15 -5.32 7.07 -0.73
N ALA A 16 -4.09 6.60 -0.56
CA ALA A 16 -3.43 6.56 0.75
C ALA A 16 -1.99 7.10 0.65
N PRO A 17 -1.85 8.43 0.48
CA PRO A 17 -0.55 9.07 0.32
C PRO A 17 0.14 9.36 1.65
N SER A 18 1.49 9.27 1.65
CA SER A 18 2.32 9.78 2.75
C SER A 18 2.67 11.25 2.53
N PRO A 19 2.36 12.15 3.49
CA PRO A 19 2.56 13.59 3.34
C PRO A 19 4.02 13.99 3.62
N THR A 20 4.96 13.44 2.85
CA THR A 20 6.41 13.63 3.02
C THR A 20 6.98 14.71 2.08
N GLY A 21 6.15 15.48 1.41
CA GLY A 21 6.44 16.54 0.45
C GLY A 21 5.26 16.76 -0.49
N ARG A 22 5.38 17.75 -1.37
CA ARG A 22 4.34 18.01 -2.35
C ARG A 22 4.13 16.82 -3.30
N MET A 23 2.90 16.61 -3.76
CA MET A 23 2.62 15.58 -4.78
C MET A 23 3.36 15.90 -6.07
N HIS A 24 3.89 14.86 -6.70
CA HIS A 24 4.41 14.90 -8.07
C HIS A 24 3.45 14.20 -9.03
N LEU A 25 3.67 14.36 -10.33
CA LEU A 25 2.79 13.84 -11.35
C LEU A 25 2.48 12.34 -11.23
N GLY A 26 3.44 11.53 -10.76
CA GLY A 26 3.20 10.10 -10.50
C GLY A 26 2.19 9.81 -9.37
N ASN A 27 2.16 10.66 -8.32
CA ASN A 27 1.13 10.57 -7.29
C ASN A 27 -0.24 10.97 -7.85
N VAL A 28 -0.27 12.00 -8.69
CA VAL A 28 -1.49 12.46 -9.37
C VAL A 28 -2.06 11.36 -10.26
N PHE A 29 -1.21 10.69 -11.04
CA PHE A 29 -1.63 9.55 -11.86
C PHE A 29 -2.25 8.43 -11.02
N ALA A 30 -1.60 8.04 -9.92
CA ALA A 30 -2.14 7.02 -9.01
C ALA A 30 -3.47 7.46 -8.37
N ALA A 31 -3.60 8.72 -7.97
CA ALA A 31 -4.84 9.27 -7.43
C ALA A 31 -5.98 9.22 -8.46
N ILE A 32 -5.72 9.69 -9.68
CA ILE A 32 -6.71 9.72 -10.77
C ILE A 32 -7.18 8.30 -11.09
N VAL A 33 -6.29 7.34 -11.35
CA VAL A 33 -6.71 5.97 -11.71
C VAL A 33 -7.44 5.29 -10.57
N SER A 34 -7.00 5.51 -9.32
CA SER A 34 -7.69 5.01 -8.12
C SER A 34 -9.11 5.57 -8.01
N TRP A 35 -9.29 6.87 -8.25
CA TRP A 35 -10.58 7.54 -8.25
C TRP A 35 -11.48 7.03 -9.39
N LEU A 36 -10.95 6.98 -10.61
CA LEU A 36 -11.66 6.50 -11.80
C LEU A 36 -12.12 5.05 -11.63
N SER A 37 -11.25 4.16 -11.12
CA SER A 37 -11.58 2.75 -10.91
C SER A 37 -12.73 2.56 -9.92
N ALA A 38 -12.74 3.32 -8.82
CA ALA A 38 -13.83 3.27 -7.85
C ALA A 38 -15.13 3.86 -8.43
N LYS A 39 -15.04 5.05 -9.04
CA LYS A 39 -16.21 5.80 -9.51
C LYS A 39 -16.90 5.18 -10.72
N VAL A 40 -16.18 4.59 -11.67
CA VAL A 40 -16.78 3.90 -12.82
C VAL A 40 -17.62 2.69 -12.40
N GLN A 41 -17.32 2.11 -11.23
CA GLN A 41 -18.10 1.03 -10.63
C GLN A 41 -19.24 1.53 -9.74
N GLY A 42 -19.52 2.84 -9.69
CA GLY A 42 -20.48 3.45 -8.79
C GLY A 42 -20.09 3.35 -7.31
N GLY A 43 -18.79 3.17 -7.05
CA GLY A 43 -18.24 2.93 -5.72
C GLY A 43 -17.89 4.20 -4.96
N TYR A 44 -17.39 4.00 -3.74
CA TYR A 44 -16.84 5.03 -2.86
C TYR A 44 -15.33 5.14 -3.03
N TRP A 45 -14.81 6.34 -2.86
CA TRP A 45 -13.37 6.60 -2.84
C TRP A 45 -12.99 7.26 -1.51
N LEU A 46 -12.08 6.61 -0.78
CA LEU A 46 -11.61 7.01 0.54
C LEU A 46 -10.24 7.67 0.43
N LEU A 47 -10.03 8.76 1.17
CA LEU A 47 -8.71 9.35 1.38
C LEU A 47 -8.20 9.01 2.78
N ARG A 48 -7.00 8.44 2.87
CA ARG A 48 -6.29 8.20 4.13
C ARG A 48 -4.90 8.82 4.07
N ILE A 49 -4.51 9.52 5.14
CA ILE A 49 -3.16 10.11 5.24
C ILE A 49 -2.24 9.14 5.97
N GLU A 50 -1.17 8.71 5.29
CA GLU A 50 -0.19 7.76 5.81
C GLU A 50 1.02 8.50 6.41
N ASP A 51 0.87 8.96 7.65
CA ASP A 51 1.79 9.80 8.41
C ASP A 51 2.52 9.07 9.55
N LEU A 52 2.80 7.76 9.37
CA LEU A 52 3.46 6.93 10.38
C LEU A 52 4.92 7.31 10.68
N ASP A 53 5.57 8.04 9.79
CA ASP A 53 6.93 8.52 9.99
C ASP A 53 6.90 10.01 10.35
N PRO A 54 6.93 10.37 11.66
CA PRO A 54 6.77 11.75 12.10
C PRO A 54 7.97 12.64 11.73
N GLN A 55 9.12 12.06 11.41
CA GLN A 55 10.30 12.82 10.98
C GLN A 55 10.17 13.30 9.52
N ARG A 56 9.40 12.60 8.71
CA ARG A 56 9.26 12.87 7.28
C ARG A 56 7.89 13.39 6.89
N SER A 57 6.88 13.16 7.72
CA SER A 57 5.49 13.52 7.47
C SER A 57 5.16 14.87 8.09
N HIS A 58 4.58 15.77 7.31
CA HIS A 58 4.21 17.10 7.75
C HIS A 58 2.75 17.40 7.39
N ALA A 59 1.99 17.92 8.35
CA ALA A 59 0.56 18.22 8.16
C ALA A 59 0.31 19.19 7.01
N GLU A 60 1.21 20.17 6.78
CA GLU A 60 1.10 21.12 5.69
C GLU A 60 1.12 20.46 4.31
N TYR A 61 1.90 19.38 4.11
CA TYR A 61 1.89 18.63 2.86
C TYR A 61 0.61 17.82 2.69
N ALA A 62 -0.01 17.36 3.77
CA ALA A 62 -1.31 16.73 3.69
C ALA A 62 -2.41 17.73 3.29
N GLU A 63 -2.39 18.96 3.85
CA GLU A 63 -3.32 20.00 3.45
C GLU A 63 -3.13 20.38 1.98
N MET A 64 -1.89 20.61 1.53
CA MET A 64 -1.58 20.89 0.12
C MET A 64 -2.05 19.77 -0.81
N LEU A 65 -1.87 18.51 -0.40
CA LEU A 65 -2.30 17.34 -1.14
C LEU A 65 -3.83 17.31 -1.30
N MET A 66 -4.57 17.56 -0.24
CA MET A 66 -6.03 17.63 -0.28
C MET A 66 -6.52 18.78 -1.18
N ASP A 67 -5.87 19.94 -1.12
CA ASP A 67 -6.16 21.08 -2.00
C ASP A 67 -5.83 20.75 -3.48
N ASP A 68 -4.77 20.01 -3.73
CA ASP A 68 -4.40 19.58 -5.07
C ASP A 68 -5.42 18.59 -5.65
N LEU A 69 -5.92 17.64 -4.83
CA LEU A 69 -6.97 16.71 -5.26
C LEU A 69 -8.28 17.43 -5.58
N LEU A 70 -8.72 18.35 -4.72
CA LEU A 70 -9.93 19.15 -4.96
C LEU A 70 -9.80 20.06 -6.19
N TRP A 71 -8.63 20.64 -6.38
CA TRP A 71 -8.34 21.44 -7.57
C TRP A 71 -8.44 20.62 -8.86
N LEU A 72 -8.06 19.33 -8.83
CA LEU A 72 -8.21 18.39 -9.95
C LEU A 72 -9.65 17.88 -10.11
N GLY A 73 -10.58 18.22 -9.20
CA GLY A 73 -11.94 17.70 -9.20
C GLY A 73 -12.04 16.27 -8.68
N LEU A 74 -11.06 15.79 -7.91
CA LEU A 74 -11.04 14.47 -7.30
C LEU A 74 -11.58 14.54 -5.86
N GLU A 75 -12.88 14.53 -5.72
CA GLU A 75 -13.56 14.54 -4.43
C GLU A 75 -13.59 13.11 -3.84
N TRP A 76 -13.35 13.01 -2.53
CA TRP A 76 -13.47 11.76 -1.78
C TRP A 76 -14.76 11.72 -0.96
N ASP A 77 -15.33 10.53 -0.83
CA ASP A 77 -16.59 10.31 -0.13
C ASP A 77 -16.39 10.11 1.37
N GLU A 78 -15.18 9.69 1.77
CA GLU A 78 -14.80 9.41 3.16
C GLU A 78 -13.34 9.76 3.38
N GLY A 79 -13.01 10.43 4.49
CA GLY A 79 -11.63 10.84 4.75
C GLY A 79 -11.52 12.13 5.55
N PRO A 80 -10.32 12.72 5.63
CA PRO A 80 -10.11 14.03 6.23
C PRO A 80 -11.03 15.09 5.59
N ARG A 81 -11.39 16.11 6.33
CA ARG A 81 -12.30 17.22 5.97
C ARG A 81 -13.77 16.82 5.74
N VAL A 82 -14.07 15.61 5.23
CA VAL A 82 -15.44 15.16 4.99
C VAL A 82 -15.96 14.22 6.08
N GLY A 83 -15.06 13.56 6.82
CA GLY A 83 -15.43 12.58 7.84
C GLY A 83 -15.88 11.25 7.26
N GLY A 84 -16.69 10.52 8.03
CA GLY A 84 -17.24 9.21 7.68
C GLY A 84 -17.20 8.23 8.87
N PRO A 85 -17.70 6.99 8.68
CA PRO A 85 -17.88 6.03 9.78
C PRO A 85 -16.59 5.32 10.23
N ASN A 86 -15.49 5.38 9.44
CA ASN A 86 -14.30 4.55 9.67
C ASN A 86 -13.07 5.37 10.13
N GLY A 87 -13.30 6.59 10.63
CA GLY A 87 -12.21 7.41 11.18
C GLY A 87 -11.51 6.80 12.39
N PRO A 88 -10.39 7.38 12.79
CA PRO A 88 -9.68 8.51 12.20
C PRO A 88 -9.01 8.16 10.88
N TYR A 89 -8.74 9.18 10.03
CA TYR A 89 -8.19 8.98 8.68
C TYR A 89 -6.71 9.36 8.55
N TRP A 90 -6.06 9.57 9.67
CA TRP A 90 -4.62 9.78 9.80
C TRP A 90 -4.04 8.56 10.51
N GLN A 91 -3.04 7.92 9.93
CA GLN A 91 -2.45 6.70 10.50
C GLN A 91 -1.83 6.93 11.88
N SER A 92 -1.25 8.10 12.12
CA SER A 92 -0.71 8.47 13.43
C SER A 92 -1.75 8.42 14.58
N GLN A 93 -3.04 8.50 14.26
CA GLN A 93 -4.15 8.46 15.22
C GLN A 93 -4.76 7.06 15.37
N ARG A 94 -4.20 6.04 14.72
CA ARG A 94 -4.76 4.68 14.64
C ARG A 94 -3.95 3.63 15.40
N GLY A 95 -3.05 4.05 16.26
CA GLY A 95 -2.16 3.18 17.03
C GLY A 95 -2.86 2.02 17.73
N ASP A 96 -4.03 2.26 18.32
CA ASP A 96 -4.80 1.22 19.04
C ASP A 96 -5.26 0.07 18.13
N PHE A 97 -5.57 0.34 16.86
CA PHE A 97 -5.94 -0.70 15.90
C PHE A 97 -4.73 -1.58 15.57
N TYR A 98 -3.57 -0.95 15.38
CA TYR A 98 -2.34 -1.68 15.07
C TYR A 98 -1.85 -2.48 16.28
N GLU A 99 -1.97 -1.92 17.49
CA GLU A 99 -1.62 -2.62 18.72
C GLU A 99 -2.46 -3.90 18.91
N LYS A 100 -3.78 -3.82 18.71
CA LYS A 100 -4.67 -4.99 18.76
C LYS A 100 -4.27 -6.07 17.76
N ALA A 101 -3.99 -5.68 16.51
CA ALA A 101 -3.55 -6.62 15.49
C ALA A 101 -2.19 -7.25 15.83
N LEU A 102 -1.26 -6.45 16.36
CA LEU A 102 0.04 -6.96 16.83
C LEU A 102 -0.12 -7.95 17.99
N GLN A 103 -0.96 -7.63 18.99
CA GLN A 103 -1.25 -8.51 20.13
C GLN A 103 -1.82 -9.85 19.67
N GLU A 104 -2.76 -9.86 18.71
CA GLU A 104 -3.29 -11.11 18.15
C GLU A 104 -2.18 -11.96 17.51
N LEU A 105 -1.29 -11.35 16.73
CA LEU A 105 -0.14 -12.05 16.14
C LEU A 105 0.86 -12.56 17.19
N CYS A 106 1.08 -11.79 18.27
CA CYS A 106 1.95 -12.18 19.39
C CYS A 106 1.37 -13.34 20.19
N GLN A 107 0.06 -13.32 20.51
CA GLN A 107 -0.64 -14.41 21.21
C GLN A 107 -0.55 -15.73 20.44
N ARG A 108 -0.53 -15.66 19.13
CA ARG A 108 -0.34 -16.83 18.25
C ARG A 108 1.12 -17.26 18.10
N GLY A 109 2.06 -16.58 18.76
CA GLY A 109 3.49 -16.90 18.69
C GLY A 109 4.14 -16.59 17.34
N LEU A 110 3.53 -15.73 16.53
CA LEU A 110 3.97 -15.43 15.17
C LEU A 110 4.91 -14.23 15.07
N VAL A 111 5.16 -13.55 16.20
CA VAL A 111 6.00 -12.34 16.23
C VAL A 111 7.12 -12.52 17.25
N TYR A 112 8.30 -12.04 16.92
CA TYR A 112 9.46 -12.08 17.81
C TYR A 112 10.32 -10.80 17.72
N PRO A 113 11.08 -10.47 18.78
CA PRO A 113 11.98 -9.32 18.79
C PRO A 113 13.25 -9.59 17.98
N CYS A 114 13.71 -8.57 17.26
CA CYS A 114 14.93 -8.59 16.46
C CYS A 114 15.80 -7.37 16.77
N THR A 115 17.02 -7.62 17.21
CA THR A 115 18.03 -6.57 17.52
C THR A 115 18.99 -6.29 16.38
N CYS A 116 18.93 -7.06 15.27
CA CYS A 116 19.80 -6.87 14.11
C CYS A 116 19.73 -5.45 13.57
N THR A 117 20.87 -4.86 13.29
CA THR A 117 21.00 -3.62 12.53
C THR A 117 20.85 -3.88 11.03
N ARG A 118 20.71 -2.82 10.24
CA ARG A 118 20.70 -2.95 8.77
C ARG A 118 22.04 -3.51 8.25
N ALA A 119 23.14 -3.12 8.89
CA ALA A 119 24.48 -3.63 8.54
C ALA A 119 24.60 -5.14 8.80
N ASP A 120 24.08 -5.64 9.95
CA ASP A 120 24.09 -7.07 10.26
C ASP A 120 23.31 -7.87 9.21
N ILE A 121 22.16 -7.35 8.79
CA ILE A 121 21.33 -8.02 7.77
C ILE A 121 22.03 -8.05 6.42
N MET A 122 22.63 -6.93 6.01
CA MET A 122 23.40 -6.84 4.76
C MET A 122 24.63 -7.75 4.76
N ALA A 123 25.31 -7.90 5.90
CA ALA A 123 26.49 -8.77 6.03
C ALA A 123 26.18 -10.27 5.87
N THR A 124 24.91 -10.67 6.08
CA THR A 124 24.47 -12.07 5.93
C THR A 124 23.93 -12.41 4.54
N GLN A 125 23.85 -11.42 3.65
CA GLN A 125 23.36 -11.65 2.28
C GLN A 125 24.42 -12.30 1.38
N ALA A 126 23.99 -13.25 0.54
CA ALA A 126 24.82 -13.76 -0.53
C ALA A 126 24.99 -12.71 -1.64
N PRO A 127 26.16 -12.61 -2.30
CA PRO A 127 26.43 -11.56 -3.30
C PRO A 127 25.66 -11.70 -4.63
N HIS A 128 24.68 -12.61 -4.73
CA HIS A 128 24.04 -13.00 -5.99
C HIS A 128 22.53 -12.73 -6.08
N GLU A 129 21.93 -11.97 -5.16
CA GLU A 129 20.53 -11.59 -5.32
C GLU A 129 20.44 -10.39 -6.28
N SER A 130 20.01 -10.68 -7.50
CA SER A 130 20.06 -9.76 -8.67
C SER A 130 19.06 -8.59 -8.62
N ASP A 131 18.12 -8.56 -7.66
CA ASP A 131 17.07 -7.52 -7.57
C ASP A 131 17.28 -6.50 -6.45
N GLY A 132 18.37 -6.60 -5.71
CA GLY A 132 18.76 -5.67 -4.65
C GLY A 132 17.87 -5.72 -3.39
N ARG A 133 16.99 -6.72 -3.27
CA ARG A 133 16.15 -6.89 -2.09
C ARG A 133 16.94 -7.45 -0.92
N VAL A 134 16.62 -6.92 0.26
CA VAL A 134 17.24 -7.37 1.50
C VAL A 134 16.38 -8.47 2.12
N VAL A 135 16.84 -9.71 2.03
CA VAL A 135 16.17 -10.87 2.63
C VAL A 135 16.72 -11.15 4.01
N TYR A 136 15.84 -11.13 5.01
CA TYR A 136 16.24 -11.46 6.38
C TYR A 136 16.37 -12.97 6.58
N LYS A 137 17.55 -13.43 6.99
CA LYS A 137 17.89 -14.87 7.13
C LYS A 137 17.44 -15.50 8.46
N GLY A 138 16.66 -14.79 9.29
CA GLY A 138 16.12 -15.35 10.52
C GLY A 138 17.10 -15.37 11.72
N THR A 139 18.14 -14.56 11.74
CA THR A 139 19.19 -14.55 12.78
C THR A 139 18.63 -14.52 14.22
N CYS A 140 17.56 -13.75 14.46
CA CYS A 140 16.92 -13.67 15.78
C CYS A 140 15.66 -14.56 15.88
N ARG A 141 15.33 -15.30 14.83
CA ARG A 141 14.15 -16.17 14.83
C ARG A 141 14.32 -17.29 15.86
N PRO A 142 13.39 -17.45 16.81
CA PRO A 142 13.44 -18.57 17.75
C PRO A 142 13.25 -19.88 16.99
N ALA A 143 13.76 -20.98 17.56
CA ALA A 143 13.41 -22.32 17.09
C ALA A 143 11.89 -22.48 17.26
N ASP A 144 11.19 -22.69 16.15
CA ASP A 144 9.74 -22.78 16.16
C ASP A 144 9.25 -24.22 16.12
N SER A 145 8.18 -24.48 16.86
CA SER A 145 7.38 -25.69 16.80
C SER A 145 6.00 -25.39 16.19
N ILE A 146 5.91 -24.35 15.34
CA ILE A 146 4.66 -23.89 14.75
C ILE A 146 4.15 -24.91 13.74
N CYS A 147 2.91 -25.36 13.93
CA CYS A 147 2.18 -26.10 12.90
C CYS A 147 1.63 -25.11 11.87
N TRP A 148 2.41 -24.83 10.83
CA TRP A 148 2.07 -23.82 9.85
C TRP A 148 0.81 -24.14 9.04
N GLU A 149 0.51 -25.40 8.80
CA GLU A 149 -0.72 -25.84 8.13
C GLU A 149 -1.96 -25.36 8.91
N SER A 150 -1.97 -25.56 10.22
CA SER A 150 -3.05 -25.12 11.10
C SER A 150 -3.17 -23.60 11.15
N VAL A 151 -2.02 -22.91 11.28
CA VAL A 151 -1.97 -21.43 11.26
C VAL A 151 -2.58 -20.88 9.97
N LEU A 152 -2.19 -21.43 8.82
CA LEU A 152 -2.65 -20.98 7.51
C LEU A 152 -4.10 -21.41 7.20
N ALA A 153 -4.60 -22.47 7.84
CA ALA A 153 -6.01 -22.85 7.77
C ALA A 153 -6.94 -21.95 8.60
N GLY A 154 -6.38 -21.05 9.41
CA GLY A 154 -7.16 -20.14 10.26
C GLY A 154 -7.74 -20.81 11.51
N ASP A 155 -7.18 -21.93 11.94
CA ASP A 155 -7.62 -22.63 13.14
C ASP A 155 -7.31 -21.77 14.39
N LYS A 156 -8.38 -21.26 15.01
CA LYS A 156 -8.32 -20.42 16.23
C LYS A 156 -8.35 -21.25 17.53
N ASN A 157 -8.61 -22.58 17.45
CA ASN A 157 -8.72 -23.46 18.63
C ASN A 157 -7.37 -24.00 19.11
N ARG A 158 -6.29 -23.45 18.70
CA ARG A 158 -4.96 -23.83 19.17
C ARG A 158 -4.80 -23.46 20.64
N ASP A 159 -4.27 -24.38 21.44
CA ASP A 159 -4.03 -24.14 22.87
C ASP A 159 -3.00 -22.99 23.03
N GLU A 160 -3.50 -21.78 23.26
CA GLU A 160 -2.75 -20.52 23.37
C GLU A 160 -1.64 -20.61 24.44
N ARG A 161 -1.81 -21.52 25.42
CA ARG A 161 -0.89 -21.68 26.57
C ARG A 161 0.44 -22.33 26.22
N GLN A 162 0.55 -22.99 25.06
CA GLN A 162 1.77 -23.73 24.72
C GLN A 162 2.80 -22.88 23.98
N TYR A 163 2.40 -21.72 23.36
CA TYR A 163 3.26 -20.93 22.48
C TYR A 163 3.15 -19.41 22.67
N GLY A 164 2.21 -18.92 23.49
CA GLY A 164 2.08 -17.51 23.79
C GLY A 164 3.30 -17.01 24.55
N MET A 165 4.02 -16.03 24.02
CA MET A 165 4.90 -15.23 24.86
C MET A 165 3.98 -14.45 25.81
N GLU A 166 4.12 -14.66 27.12
CA GLU A 166 3.45 -13.83 28.13
C GLU A 166 3.74 -12.37 27.80
N GLU A 167 2.73 -11.51 27.85
CA GLU A 167 2.87 -10.07 27.57
C GLU A 167 4.04 -9.44 28.32
N ASP A 168 4.37 -9.95 29.52
CA ASP A 168 5.52 -9.54 30.31
C ASP A 168 6.88 -9.96 29.74
N LYS A 169 6.95 -10.89 28.78
CA LYS A 169 8.22 -11.35 28.19
C LYS A 169 8.66 -10.55 26.97
N ILE A 170 7.80 -9.69 26.42
CA ILE A 170 8.20 -8.67 25.45
C ILE A 170 8.85 -7.44 26.16
N CYS A 171 9.05 -7.51 27.47
CA CYS A 171 9.89 -6.54 28.21
C CYS A 171 11.33 -6.64 27.72
N LEU A 172 11.59 -6.00 26.58
CA LEU A 172 12.91 -5.89 26.01
C LEU A 172 13.75 -4.97 26.88
N HIS A 173 14.78 -5.50 27.49
CA HIS A 173 15.82 -4.69 28.16
C HIS A 173 16.56 -3.78 27.15
N GLN A 174 16.34 -3.97 25.85
CA GLN A 174 16.87 -3.14 24.76
C GLN A 174 15.81 -2.90 23.68
N PRO A 175 15.79 -1.72 23.02
CA PRO A 175 14.91 -1.45 21.92
C PRO A 175 15.14 -2.44 20.77
N ALA A 176 14.12 -3.16 20.35
CA ALA A 176 14.16 -4.11 19.24
C ALA A 176 13.03 -3.85 18.24
N ALA A 177 13.24 -4.24 16.99
CA ALA A 177 12.16 -4.31 16.04
C ALA A 177 11.34 -5.59 16.27
N LEU A 178 10.05 -5.58 15.96
CA LEU A 178 9.22 -6.79 15.98
C LEU A 178 9.06 -7.30 14.55
N ARG A 179 9.36 -8.60 14.36
CA ARG A 179 9.23 -9.27 13.07
C ARG A 179 8.12 -10.30 13.09
N LEU A 180 7.35 -10.31 12.01
CA LEU A 180 6.38 -11.37 11.71
C LEU A 180 7.11 -12.53 11.04
N MET A 181 6.89 -13.74 11.54
CA MET A 181 7.42 -14.96 10.97
C MET A 181 6.74 -15.29 9.64
N VAL A 182 7.52 -15.78 8.71
CA VAL A 182 7.07 -16.34 7.43
C VAL A 182 7.17 -17.87 7.51
N PRO A 183 6.20 -18.64 6.98
CA PRO A 183 6.28 -20.10 6.99
C PRO A 183 7.46 -20.57 6.16
N PRO A 184 8.00 -21.78 6.46
CA PRO A 184 9.03 -22.39 5.61
C PRO A 184 8.43 -22.84 4.27
N GLN A 185 9.30 -23.11 3.29
CA GLN A 185 8.86 -23.74 2.05
C GLN A 185 8.31 -25.15 2.32
N PRO A 186 7.30 -25.61 1.53
CA PRO A 186 6.65 -24.94 0.40
C PRO A 186 5.51 -23.98 0.81
N LEU A 187 5.20 -23.83 2.09
CA LEU A 187 4.04 -23.08 2.60
C LEU A 187 4.17 -21.56 2.49
N ALA A 188 5.36 -21.06 2.11
CA ALA A 188 5.67 -19.65 1.97
C ALA A 188 5.15 -19.03 0.66
N GLU A 189 4.63 -19.82 -0.26
CA GLU A 189 4.12 -19.34 -1.54
C GLU A 189 2.78 -18.63 -1.35
N VAL A 190 2.68 -17.39 -1.82
CA VAL A 190 1.45 -16.59 -1.78
C VAL A 190 1.12 -16.14 -3.18
N TYR A 191 -0.10 -16.44 -3.61
CA TYR A 191 -0.64 -16.08 -4.92
C TYR A 191 -1.63 -14.95 -4.76
N CYS A 192 -1.58 -13.99 -5.68
CA CYS A 192 -2.62 -12.99 -5.84
C CYS A 192 -2.91 -12.77 -7.33
N VAL A 193 -4.11 -12.31 -7.63
CA VAL A 193 -4.48 -11.88 -8.98
C VAL A 193 -4.55 -10.37 -8.96
N ASP A 194 -3.61 -9.74 -9.65
CA ASP A 194 -3.65 -8.31 -9.89
C ASP A 194 -4.54 -8.01 -11.08
N ARG A 195 -5.42 -7.02 -10.96
CA ARG A 195 -6.39 -6.70 -12.01
C ARG A 195 -5.72 -6.29 -13.33
N HIS A 196 -4.53 -5.67 -13.25
CA HIS A 196 -3.82 -5.14 -14.41
C HIS A 196 -2.70 -6.06 -14.86
N TYR A 197 -1.89 -6.58 -13.93
CA TYR A 197 -0.73 -7.42 -14.24
C TYR A 197 -1.01 -8.94 -14.22
N GLY A 198 -2.23 -9.36 -13.88
CA GLY A 198 -2.60 -10.79 -13.86
C GLY A 198 -2.08 -11.52 -12.62
N GLU A 199 -1.71 -12.77 -12.80
CA GLU A 199 -1.24 -13.61 -11.70
C GLU A 199 0.13 -13.18 -11.21
N VAL A 200 0.23 -12.97 -9.89
CA VAL A 200 1.46 -12.62 -9.17
C VAL A 200 1.66 -13.65 -8.07
N SER A 201 2.80 -14.30 -8.06
CA SER A 201 3.20 -15.18 -6.97
C SER A 201 4.48 -14.69 -6.32
N GLU A 202 4.59 -14.89 -5.01
CA GLU A 202 5.77 -14.51 -4.25
C GLU A 202 6.07 -15.60 -3.22
N ASN A 203 7.28 -16.11 -3.21
CA ASN A 203 7.76 -16.97 -2.15
C ASN A 203 8.33 -16.11 -1.02
N LEU A 204 7.54 -15.89 0.02
CA LEU A 204 7.93 -14.98 1.11
C LEU A 204 9.20 -15.42 1.83
N ALA A 205 9.46 -16.72 1.96
CA ALA A 205 10.66 -17.23 2.66
C ALA A 205 11.95 -16.91 1.91
N SER A 206 11.93 -16.97 0.58
CA SER A 206 13.10 -16.71 -0.25
C SER A 206 13.28 -15.25 -0.66
N HIS A 207 12.18 -14.50 -0.77
CA HIS A 207 12.21 -13.15 -1.35
C HIS A 207 12.12 -12.01 -0.32
N CYS A 208 11.59 -12.24 0.88
CA CYS A 208 11.60 -11.23 1.94
C CYS A 208 12.06 -11.75 3.30
N GLY A 209 11.86 -13.03 3.59
CA GLY A 209 12.04 -13.57 4.94
C GLY A 209 11.09 -12.95 5.95
N ASP A 210 11.36 -13.12 7.24
CA ASP A 210 10.57 -12.52 8.31
C ASP A 210 10.68 -11.00 8.25
N PHE A 211 9.55 -10.31 8.17
CA PHE A 211 9.53 -8.87 7.93
C PHE A 211 9.03 -8.06 9.14
N ILE A 212 9.46 -6.81 9.22
CA ILE A 212 9.17 -5.92 10.34
C ILE A 212 7.69 -5.53 10.33
N VAL A 213 7.02 -5.66 11.48
CA VAL A 213 5.65 -5.17 11.75
C VAL A 213 5.63 -3.99 12.71
N ARG A 214 6.68 -3.85 13.57
CA ARG A 214 6.93 -2.67 14.39
C ARG A 214 8.42 -2.36 14.37
N ARG A 215 8.76 -1.10 14.13
CA ARG A 215 10.16 -0.64 14.04
C ARG A 215 10.78 -0.52 15.44
N ARG A 216 12.11 -0.53 15.50
CA ARG A 216 12.88 -0.38 16.73
C ARG A 216 12.63 0.94 17.48
N ASP A 217 12.29 2.00 16.75
CA ASP A 217 11.93 3.31 17.27
C ASP A 217 10.47 3.40 17.73
N GLY A 218 9.74 2.28 17.70
CA GLY A 218 8.34 2.19 18.09
C GLY A 218 7.34 2.53 16.98
N ALA A 219 7.77 3.04 15.84
CA ALA A 219 6.88 3.34 14.72
C ALA A 219 6.31 2.06 14.10
N TRP A 220 5.07 2.12 13.64
CA TRP A 220 4.40 1.02 12.95
C TRP A 220 5.00 0.81 11.56
N ALA A 221 5.14 -0.44 11.16
CA ALA A 221 5.59 -0.77 9.82
C ALA A 221 4.44 -0.73 8.82
N TYR A 222 4.74 -0.27 7.61
CA TYR A 222 3.78 -0.13 6.52
C TYR A 222 2.96 -1.39 6.27
N GLN A 223 3.60 -2.58 6.22
CA GLN A 223 2.94 -3.83 5.90
C GLN A 223 1.83 -4.23 6.90
N LEU A 224 1.97 -3.91 8.18
CA LEU A 224 0.92 -4.14 9.17
C LEU A 224 -0.15 -3.04 9.09
N ALA A 225 0.27 -1.78 9.11
CA ALA A 225 -0.64 -0.65 9.22
C ALA A 225 -1.61 -0.58 8.04
N VAL A 226 -1.12 -0.71 6.79
CA VAL A 226 -1.97 -0.63 5.61
C VAL A 226 -3.02 -1.75 5.57
N VAL A 227 -2.66 -2.97 5.98
CA VAL A 227 -3.59 -4.10 6.00
C VAL A 227 -4.69 -3.92 7.05
N VAL A 228 -4.31 -3.48 8.24
CA VAL A 228 -5.26 -3.19 9.33
C VAL A 228 -6.21 -2.08 8.92
N ASP A 229 -5.68 -1.01 8.33
CA ASP A 229 -6.50 0.12 7.89
C ASP A 229 -7.45 -0.24 6.77
N ASP A 230 -6.96 -0.91 5.73
CA ASP A 230 -7.78 -1.31 4.59
C ASP A 230 -8.93 -2.24 5.06
N ALA A 231 -8.67 -3.15 6.01
CA ALA A 231 -9.68 -4.02 6.59
C ALA A 231 -10.73 -3.24 7.42
N TYR A 232 -10.29 -2.44 8.39
CA TYR A 232 -11.21 -1.70 9.28
C TYR A 232 -11.96 -0.58 8.56
N MET A 233 -11.40 -0.01 7.50
CA MET A 233 -12.07 0.99 6.67
C MET A 233 -12.96 0.36 5.59
N GLY A 234 -12.98 -0.97 5.47
CA GLY A 234 -13.81 -1.69 4.50
C GLY A 234 -13.37 -1.44 3.06
N VAL A 235 -12.08 -1.23 2.82
CA VAL A 235 -11.51 -1.10 1.48
C VAL A 235 -11.62 -2.44 0.75
N THR A 236 -12.16 -2.41 -0.46
CA THR A 236 -12.35 -3.59 -1.30
C THR A 236 -11.50 -3.59 -2.56
N GLU A 237 -10.92 -2.43 -2.91
CA GLU A 237 -10.05 -2.26 -4.07
C GLU A 237 -8.88 -1.33 -3.75
N VAL A 238 -7.67 -1.76 -4.10
CA VAL A 238 -6.42 -1.02 -3.92
C VAL A 238 -5.77 -0.77 -5.26
N VAL A 239 -5.83 0.48 -5.73
CA VAL A 239 -5.09 0.94 -6.93
C VAL A 239 -3.86 1.72 -6.47
N ARG A 240 -2.66 1.37 -7.00
CA ARG A 240 -1.38 2.02 -6.63
C ARG A 240 -0.28 1.73 -7.67
N GLY A 241 0.87 2.38 -7.54
CA GLY A 241 2.00 2.16 -8.43
C GLY A 241 2.57 0.73 -8.34
N ARG A 242 3.07 0.21 -9.46
CA ARG A 242 3.62 -1.15 -9.57
C ARG A 242 4.90 -1.40 -8.77
N ASP A 243 5.53 -0.36 -8.26
CA ASP A 243 6.65 -0.48 -7.31
C ASP A 243 6.24 -1.17 -6.00
N LEU A 244 4.94 -1.25 -5.72
CA LEU A 244 4.37 -1.97 -4.59
C LEU A 244 3.72 -3.32 -4.98
N LEU A 245 3.87 -3.78 -6.22
CA LEU A 245 3.25 -5.02 -6.70
C LEU A 245 3.63 -6.21 -5.83
N LEU A 246 4.92 -6.38 -5.54
CA LEU A 246 5.42 -7.46 -4.71
C LEU A 246 5.19 -7.27 -3.19
N SER A 247 4.62 -6.14 -2.79
CA SER A 247 4.10 -5.97 -1.43
C SER A 247 2.70 -6.58 -1.25
N ALA A 248 1.95 -6.80 -2.34
CA ALA A 248 0.60 -7.35 -2.26
C ALA A 248 0.58 -8.76 -1.65
N PRO A 249 1.42 -9.73 -2.04
CA PRO A 249 1.50 -11.04 -1.38
C PRO A 249 1.82 -10.95 0.12
N GLN A 250 2.74 -10.08 0.54
CA GLN A 250 3.03 -9.85 1.96
C GLN A 250 1.80 -9.35 2.71
N GLN A 251 1.06 -8.40 2.14
CA GLN A 251 -0.16 -7.85 2.72
C GLN A 251 -1.29 -8.87 2.76
N MET A 252 -1.43 -9.70 1.73
CA MET A 252 -2.37 -10.82 1.73
C MET A 252 -2.04 -11.85 2.83
N TYR A 253 -0.76 -12.12 3.04
CA TYR A 253 -0.32 -12.99 4.12
C TYR A 253 -0.70 -12.42 5.50
N VAL A 254 -0.43 -11.14 5.76
CA VAL A 254 -0.85 -10.47 7.01
C VAL A 254 -2.36 -10.51 7.18
N ALA A 255 -3.12 -10.18 6.12
CA ALA A 255 -4.58 -10.21 6.13
C ALA A 255 -5.11 -11.61 6.50
N ARG A 256 -4.56 -12.66 5.88
CA ARG A 256 -4.91 -14.05 6.16
C ARG A 256 -4.66 -14.42 7.62
N LEU A 257 -3.52 -14.02 8.18
CA LEU A 257 -3.18 -14.29 9.57
C LEU A 257 -4.17 -13.62 10.55
N LEU A 258 -4.62 -12.42 10.23
CA LEU A 258 -5.57 -11.64 11.04
C LEU A 258 -7.03 -11.98 10.71
N GLY A 259 -7.30 -12.91 9.79
CA GLY A 259 -8.66 -13.29 9.40
C GLY A 259 -9.39 -12.18 8.62
N PHE A 260 -8.68 -11.25 8.03
CA PHE A 260 -9.25 -10.19 7.18
C PHE A 260 -9.43 -10.67 5.74
N ASN A 261 -10.45 -10.15 5.07
CA ASN A 261 -10.59 -10.32 3.62
C ASN A 261 -9.68 -9.31 2.91
N PRO A 262 -8.68 -9.75 2.13
CA PRO A 262 -7.83 -8.83 1.40
C PRO A 262 -8.62 -8.12 0.31
N PRO A 263 -8.29 -6.84 0.00
CA PRO A 263 -8.87 -6.15 -1.14
C PRO A 263 -8.40 -6.76 -2.47
N ALA A 264 -9.13 -6.48 -3.55
CA ALA A 264 -8.62 -6.68 -4.89
C ALA A 264 -7.50 -5.68 -5.16
N PHE A 265 -6.39 -6.13 -5.73
CA PHE A 265 -5.27 -5.27 -6.10
C PHE A 265 -5.30 -4.94 -7.59
N ALA A 266 -4.90 -3.72 -7.90
CA ALA A 266 -4.67 -3.25 -9.27
C ALA A 266 -3.45 -2.31 -9.25
N HIS A 267 -2.37 -2.74 -9.83
CA HIS A 267 -1.17 -1.90 -9.93
C HIS A 267 -1.13 -1.20 -11.27
N ILE A 268 -0.59 0.01 -11.30
CA ILE A 268 -0.44 0.82 -12.52
C ILE A 268 1.05 1.05 -12.80
N PRO A 269 1.44 1.25 -14.07
CA PRO A 269 2.82 1.56 -14.41
C PRO A 269 3.30 2.84 -13.72
N LEU A 270 4.61 2.97 -13.60
CA LEU A 270 5.22 4.17 -13.05
C LEU A 270 5.42 5.23 -14.14
N LEU A 271 5.32 6.49 -13.75
CA LEU A 271 5.88 7.56 -14.54
C LEU A 271 7.38 7.64 -14.24
N VAL A 272 8.19 7.52 -15.29
CA VAL A 272 9.65 7.51 -15.22
C VAL A 272 10.26 8.63 -16.03
N ASN A 273 11.49 9.04 -15.70
CA ASN A 273 12.27 9.96 -16.51
C ASN A 273 12.87 9.26 -17.75
N ALA A 274 13.55 10.00 -18.60
CA ALA A 274 14.20 9.46 -19.81
C ALA A 274 15.25 8.37 -19.54
N GLN A 275 15.75 8.27 -18.31
CA GLN A 275 16.68 7.25 -17.85
C GLN A 275 15.99 6.02 -17.23
N GLY A 276 14.65 5.94 -17.28
CA GLY A 276 13.88 4.87 -16.69
C GLY A 276 13.78 4.92 -15.16
N GLN A 277 14.17 6.01 -14.53
CA GLN A 277 14.09 6.17 -13.08
C GLN A 277 12.73 6.74 -12.70
N ARG A 278 12.12 6.20 -11.65
CA ARG A 278 10.86 6.71 -11.10
C ARG A 278 10.97 8.21 -10.83
N LEU A 279 9.95 8.97 -11.26
CA LEU A 279 9.81 10.38 -10.91
C LEU A 279 9.82 10.52 -9.38
N SER A 280 10.63 11.42 -8.91
CA SER A 280 10.87 11.65 -7.49
C SER A 280 10.72 13.13 -7.15
N LYS A 281 10.76 13.45 -5.85
CA LYS A 281 10.75 14.84 -5.36
C LYS A 281 11.91 15.72 -5.87
N ARG A 282 12.94 15.13 -6.49
CA ARG A 282 14.05 15.85 -7.12
C ARG A 282 13.66 16.42 -8.48
N ASP A 283 12.60 15.88 -9.09
CA ASP A 283 12.04 16.34 -10.37
C ASP A 283 11.06 17.50 -10.10
N LEU A 284 11.54 18.60 -9.52
CA LEU A 284 10.76 19.77 -9.05
C LEU A 284 9.86 20.38 -10.11
N SER A 285 10.19 20.22 -11.38
CA SER A 285 9.38 20.71 -12.51
C SER A 285 8.03 19.98 -12.66
N LEU A 286 7.88 18.82 -12.04
CA LEU A 286 6.69 17.97 -12.09
C LEU A 286 5.94 17.87 -10.75
N ASP A 287 6.23 18.76 -9.80
CA ASP A 287 5.44 18.90 -8.58
C ASP A 287 4.18 19.74 -8.82
N MET A 288 3.14 19.50 -8.01
CA MET A 288 1.84 20.18 -8.17
C MET A 288 1.91 21.70 -8.02
N GLY A 289 2.90 22.24 -7.30
CA GLY A 289 3.08 23.69 -7.22
C GLY A 289 3.45 24.30 -8.56
N THR A 290 4.41 23.72 -9.21
CA THR A 290 4.86 24.12 -10.56
C THR A 290 3.77 23.87 -11.60
N LEU A 291 3.10 22.72 -11.54
CA LEU A 291 2.06 22.35 -12.53
C LEU A 291 0.83 23.27 -12.42
N ARG A 292 0.35 23.60 -11.21
CA ARG A 292 -0.78 24.53 -11.00
C ARG A 292 -0.48 25.96 -11.41
N ALA A 293 0.79 26.37 -11.39
CA ALA A 293 1.19 27.69 -11.88
C ALA A 293 1.15 27.82 -13.42
N ARG A 294 1.17 26.66 -14.13
CA ARG A 294 1.26 26.63 -15.60
C ARG A 294 -0.04 26.21 -16.29
N TYR A 295 -0.85 25.38 -15.65
CA TYR A 295 -2.01 24.75 -16.25
C TYR A 295 -3.27 24.98 -15.44
N SER A 296 -4.43 25.00 -16.11
CA SER A 296 -5.71 24.75 -15.46
C SER A 296 -5.83 23.24 -15.10
N PRO A 297 -6.74 22.87 -14.19
CA PRO A 297 -6.97 21.46 -13.88
C PRO A 297 -7.28 20.63 -15.11
N GLU A 298 -8.13 21.13 -16.02
CA GLU A 298 -8.55 20.44 -17.23
C GLU A 298 -7.39 20.25 -18.22
N GLN A 299 -6.54 21.26 -18.34
CA GLN A 299 -5.34 21.16 -19.19
C GLN A 299 -4.36 20.11 -18.65
N LEU A 300 -4.14 20.09 -17.34
CA LEU A 300 -3.25 19.09 -16.72
C LEU A 300 -3.82 17.68 -16.86
N LEU A 301 -5.13 17.53 -16.65
CA LEU A 301 -5.81 16.23 -16.81
C LEU A 301 -5.77 15.74 -18.26
N GLY A 302 -6.01 16.61 -19.26
CA GLY A 302 -5.91 16.25 -20.68
C GLY A 302 -4.50 15.77 -21.06
N LYS A 303 -3.48 16.54 -20.66
CA LYS A 303 -2.07 16.16 -20.89
C LYS A 303 -1.68 14.84 -20.22
N LEU A 304 -2.11 14.64 -18.98
CA LEU A 304 -1.83 13.40 -18.27
C LEU A 304 -2.60 12.23 -18.89
N ALA A 305 -3.82 12.43 -19.33
CA ALA A 305 -4.63 11.41 -19.98
C ALA A 305 -4.00 10.96 -21.32
N LEU A 306 -3.49 11.90 -22.14
CA LEU A 306 -2.73 11.57 -23.33
C LEU A 306 -1.45 10.80 -22.98
N LEU A 307 -0.64 11.30 -22.05
CA LEU A 307 0.61 10.67 -21.62
C LEU A 307 0.43 9.21 -21.16
N THR A 308 -0.67 8.94 -20.48
CA THR A 308 -0.97 7.64 -19.86
C THR A 308 -1.87 6.75 -20.71
N GLY A 309 -2.17 7.15 -21.95
CA GLY A 309 -2.99 6.38 -22.89
C GLY A 309 -4.50 6.42 -22.63
N MET A 310 -4.94 7.15 -21.60
CA MET A 310 -6.38 7.27 -21.28
C MET A 310 -7.15 8.13 -22.28
N ALA A 311 -6.49 9.04 -23.00
CA ALA A 311 -7.06 9.84 -24.08
C ALA A 311 -6.21 9.78 -25.36
N ALA A 312 -6.80 10.10 -26.52
CA ALA A 312 -6.13 10.09 -27.81
C ALA A 312 -5.35 11.39 -28.10
N ASP A 313 -5.72 12.49 -27.44
CA ASP A 313 -5.12 13.80 -27.56
C ASP A 313 -5.08 14.51 -26.20
N ASP A 314 -4.50 15.71 -26.13
CA ASP A 314 -4.36 16.49 -24.90
C ASP A 314 -5.49 17.53 -24.71
N THR A 315 -6.66 17.31 -25.31
CA THR A 315 -7.83 18.16 -25.12
C THR A 315 -8.09 18.32 -23.62
N PRO A 316 -8.29 19.56 -23.14
CA PRO A 316 -8.62 19.80 -21.74
C PRO A 316 -9.87 19.01 -21.31
N LEU A 317 -9.75 18.23 -20.23
CA LEU A 317 -10.79 17.33 -19.73
C LEU A 317 -10.99 17.51 -18.22
N THR A 318 -12.23 17.56 -17.78
CA THR A 318 -12.56 17.44 -16.36
C THR A 318 -12.40 15.98 -15.88
N ALA A 319 -12.24 15.77 -14.58
CA ALA A 319 -12.23 14.41 -14.00
C ALA A 319 -13.51 13.63 -14.33
N ARG A 320 -14.66 14.31 -14.42
CA ARG A 320 -15.96 13.69 -14.78
C ARG A 320 -16.00 13.24 -16.26
N GLU A 321 -15.45 14.01 -17.17
CA GLU A 321 -15.36 13.62 -18.59
C GLU A 321 -14.37 12.45 -18.75
N LEU A 322 -13.24 12.48 -18.04
CA LEU A 322 -12.29 11.39 -18.03
C LEU A 322 -12.92 10.10 -17.51
N LEU A 323 -13.81 10.17 -16.50
CA LEU A 323 -14.55 9.03 -15.96
C LEU A 323 -15.43 8.35 -17.00
N GLN A 324 -16.08 9.13 -17.90
CA GLN A 324 -16.97 8.57 -18.94
C GLN A 324 -16.18 7.73 -19.96
N GLY A 325 -14.91 8.06 -20.20
CA GLY A 325 -14.05 7.35 -21.15
C GLY A 325 -13.11 6.32 -20.53
N PHE A 326 -13.14 6.13 -19.21
CA PHE A 326 -12.17 5.29 -18.52
C PHE A 326 -12.37 3.80 -18.81
N SER A 327 -11.28 3.14 -19.21
CA SER A 327 -11.17 1.69 -19.28
C SER A 327 -9.78 1.26 -18.82
N TRP A 328 -9.70 0.18 -18.04
CA TRP A 328 -8.43 -0.43 -17.64
C TRP A 328 -7.59 -0.90 -18.82
N GLU A 329 -8.21 -1.26 -19.93
CA GLU A 329 -7.54 -1.72 -21.16
C GLU A 329 -6.68 -0.63 -21.80
N ARG A 330 -6.94 0.64 -21.48
CA ARG A 330 -6.17 1.78 -21.99
C ARG A 330 -4.92 2.08 -21.16
N ILE A 331 -4.85 1.57 -19.93
CA ILE A 331 -3.66 1.76 -19.08
C ILE A 331 -2.55 0.86 -19.62
N PRO A 332 -1.37 1.38 -20.00
CA PRO A 332 -0.28 0.54 -20.48
C PRO A 332 0.31 -0.32 -19.39
N HIS A 333 0.88 -1.48 -19.75
CA HIS A 333 1.57 -2.37 -18.81
C HIS A 333 3.01 -1.93 -18.50
N GLU A 334 3.65 -1.25 -19.47
CA GLU A 334 5.02 -0.77 -19.34
C GLU A 334 5.07 0.58 -18.62
N ASP A 335 6.22 0.86 -18.00
CA ASP A 335 6.45 2.18 -17.40
C ASP A 335 6.41 3.27 -18.46
N ILE A 336 5.81 4.39 -18.09
CA ILE A 336 5.55 5.50 -18.99
C ILE A 336 6.66 6.52 -18.85
N VAL A 337 7.43 6.70 -19.91
CA VAL A 337 8.44 7.78 -19.97
C VAL A 337 7.75 9.13 -20.05
N CYS A 338 8.01 9.98 -19.05
CA CYS A 338 7.54 11.36 -19.04
C CYS A 338 8.59 12.27 -19.69
N PRO A 339 8.38 12.72 -20.94
CA PRO A 339 9.31 13.62 -21.59
C PRO A 339 9.27 14.98 -20.91
N GLN A 340 10.41 15.50 -20.49
CA GLN A 340 10.50 16.81 -19.82
C GLN A 340 9.88 17.94 -20.66
N ASN A 341 9.83 17.81 -21.98
CA ASN A 341 9.34 18.84 -22.91
C ASN A 341 7.83 18.80 -23.19
N HIS A 342 7.07 17.82 -22.72
CA HIS A 342 5.62 17.70 -23.00
C HIS A 342 4.72 18.15 -21.86
N ILE A 343 5.24 18.17 -20.63
CA ILE A 343 4.49 18.61 -19.42
C ILE A 343 5.25 19.75 -18.71
N VAL A 344 6.45 20.12 -19.17
CA VAL A 344 7.27 21.20 -18.58
C VAL A 344 7.29 22.43 -19.46
#